data_5d6e9d686df2a8ef880865fc06588a9e
#
_entry.id   5d6e9d686df2a8ef880865fc06588a9e
#
_cell.length_a   1.000
_cell.length_b   1.000
_cell.length_c   1.000
_cell.angle_alpha   90.00
_cell.angle_beta   90.00
_cell.angle_gamma   90.00
#
_symmetry.space_group_name_H-M   'P 1'
#
loop_
_entity.id
_entity.type
_entity.pdbx_description
1 polymer ?
#
loop_
_entity_poly.entity_id
_entity_poly.type
_entity_poly.pdbx_seq_one_letter_code
_entity_poly.pdbx_strand_id
1 'polypeptide(L)'
;ISGQLTWTRLPQGFKNSPTLFDEALHRDLADFRIQHPDLILLQYVDDLLLAATSELDCQQGTRALLQTLGNLGYRASAKKAQICQKQVKYLGYLLKEGQRWLTEARKETVMGQPTPKTPRQLREFLGTAGFCRLWIPGFAEMAAPLYPLTKTGTLFNWGPDQQKAYQEIKQALLTAPALGLPDLTKPFELFVDEKQGYAKGVLTQKLGPWRRPVAYLSKKLDPVAAGWPPCLRMVAAIAVLTKDAGKLTMGQPLVILAPHAVEALVKQPPDRWLSNARMTHYQAMLLDTDRVQFGPVVALNPATLL
;
A
#
# COMPACT_ATOMS: atom_id res chain seq x y z
N ILE A 1 27.83 -45.62 3.42
CA ILE A 1 26.40 -45.49 3.06
C ILE A 1 26.35 -44.46 1.93
N SER A 2 26.33 -44.93 0.69
CA SER A 2 26.12 -44.06 -0.49
C SER A 2 24.67 -44.14 -0.88
N GLY A 3 23.86 -43.25 -0.33
CA GLY A 3 22.47 -43.08 -0.69
C GLY A 3 22.15 -41.60 -0.93
N GLN A 4 21.29 -41.31 -1.88
CA GLN A 4 20.77 -39.97 -2.08
C GLN A 4 19.82 -39.63 -0.92
N LEU A 5 20.15 -38.58 -0.18
CA LEU A 5 19.33 -38.11 0.91
C LEU A 5 18.32 -37.05 0.40
N THR A 6 17.14 -37.07 0.96
CA THR A 6 16.09 -36.06 0.69
C THR A 6 15.55 -35.52 2.00
N TRP A 7 14.96 -34.32 1.92
CA TRP A 7 14.36 -33.67 3.06
C TRP A 7 12.96 -34.25 3.37
N THR A 8 12.71 -34.56 4.62
CA THR A 8 11.40 -35.00 5.12
C THR A 8 10.59 -33.85 5.69
N ARG A 9 11.17 -32.65 5.73
CA ARG A 9 10.56 -31.38 6.17
C ARG A 9 10.88 -30.31 5.15
N LEU A 10 10.13 -29.18 5.20
CA LEU A 10 10.42 -28.01 4.35
C LEU A 10 11.77 -27.42 4.72
N PRO A 11 12.76 -27.42 3.80
CA PRO A 11 14.08 -26.89 4.10
C PRO A 11 14.10 -25.36 4.02
N GLN A 12 14.91 -24.73 4.86
CA GLN A 12 15.21 -23.32 4.72
C GLN A 12 15.96 -23.06 3.41
N GLY A 13 15.60 -21.97 2.72
CA GLY A 13 16.21 -21.61 1.42
C GLY A 13 15.56 -22.26 0.20
N PHE A 14 14.65 -23.21 0.36
CA PHE A 14 13.87 -23.71 -0.76
C PHE A 14 12.83 -22.65 -1.20
N LYS A 15 12.77 -22.37 -2.49
CA LYS A 15 11.96 -21.27 -3.06
C LYS A 15 10.50 -21.27 -2.61
N ASN A 16 9.90 -22.45 -2.53
CA ASN A 16 8.47 -22.59 -2.24
C ASN A 16 8.17 -22.83 -0.74
N SER A 17 9.19 -22.98 0.11
CA SER A 17 8.98 -23.25 1.54
C SER A 17 8.08 -22.21 2.24
N PRO A 18 8.23 -20.89 2.03
CA PRO A 18 7.35 -19.91 2.65
C PRO A 18 5.88 -20.09 2.25
N THR A 19 5.61 -20.30 0.96
CA THR A 19 4.23 -20.48 0.44
C THR A 19 3.60 -21.76 1.00
N LEU A 20 4.33 -22.89 0.94
CA LEU A 20 3.82 -24.16 1.44
C LEU A 20 3.59 -24.15 2.96
N PHE A 21 4.45 -23.44 3.70
CA PHE A 21 4.26 -23.25 5.14
C PHE A 21 3.04 -22.41 5.44
N ASP A 22 2.87 -21.29 4.74
CA ASP A 22 1.72 -20.39 4.89
C ASP A 22 0.40 -21.12 4.60
N GLU A 23 0.33 -21.88 3.51
CA GLU A 23 -0.84 -22.69 3.14
C GLU A 23 -1.15 -23.76 4.21
N ALA A 24 -0.13 -24.46 4.70
CA ALA A 24 -0.31 -25.49 5.72
C ALA A 24 -0.85 -24.87 7.03
N LEU A 25 -0.22 -23.82 7.51
CA LEU A 25 -0.63 -23.13 8.72
C LEU A 25 -2.03 -22.51 8.58
N HIS A 26 -2.35 -21.95 7.42
CA HIS A 26 -3.69 -21.40 7.15
C HIS A 26 -4.78 -22.46 7.24
N ARG A 27 -4.55 -23.62 6.63
CA ARG A 27 -5.44 -24.78 6.70
C ARG A 27 -5.58 -25.32 8.10
N ASP A 28 -4.49 -25.45 8.82
CA ASP A 28 -4.45 -26.01 10.17
C ASP A 28 -5.14 -25.08 11.21
N LEU A 29 -5.20 -23.77 10.93
CA LEU A 29 -5.91 -22.79 11.76
C LEU A 29 -7.35 -22.50 11.30
N ALA A 30 -7.87 -23.23 10.32
CA ALA A 30 -9.24 -23.01 9.81
C ALA A 30 -10.28 -23.23 10.92
N ASP A 31 -10.19 -24.32 11.68
CA ASP A 31 -11.11 -24.63 12.77
C ASP A 31 -11.04 -23.58 13.89
N PHE A 32 -9.85 -23.08 14.19
CA PHE A 32 -9.68 -21.99 15.17
C PHE A 32 -10.47 -20.73 14.73
N ARG A 33 -10.38 -20.34 13.46
CA ARG A 33 -11.12 -19.17 12.92
C ARG A 33 -12.64 -19.36 12.99
N ILE A 34 -13.12 -20.58 12.74
CA ILE A 34 -14.56 -20.91 12.83
C ILE A 34 -15.04 -20.86 14.28
N GLN A 35 -14.25 -21.35 15.22
CA GLN A 35 -14.60 -21.40 16.64
C GLN A 35 -14.52 -20.02 17.33
N HIS A 36 -13.77 -19.08 16.76
CA HIS A 36 -13.54 -17.75 17.31
C HIS A 36 -13.88 -16.64 16.29
N PRO A 37 -15.14 -16.50 15.86
CA PRO A 37 -15.54 -15.55 14.82
C PRO A 37 -15.38 -14.08 15.24
N ASP A 38 -15.37 -13.80 16.56
CA ASP A 38 -15.19 -12.45 17.09
C ASP A 38 -13.72 -12.01 17.19
N LEU A 39 -12.79 -12.92 16.89
CA LEU A 39 -11.38 -12.66 16.87
C LEU A 39 -10.90 -12.42 15.42
N ILE A 40 -10.07 -11.43 15.23
CA ILE A 40 -9.40 -11.20 13.95
C ILE A 40 -8.04 -11.88 14.02
N LEU A 41 -7.82 -12.91 13.21
CA LEU A 41 -6.53 -13.57 13.06
C LEU A 41 -5.98 -13.34 11.66
N LEU A 42 -4.94 -12.50 11.57
CA LEU A 42 -4.19 -12.27 10.35
C LEU A 42 -2.93 -13.12 10.35
N GLN A 43 -2.58 -13.62 9.18
CA GLN A 43 -1.44 -14.47 8.95
C GLN A 43 -0.63 -13.94 7.74
N TYR A 44 0.66 -13.92 7.90
CA TYR A 44 1.60 -13.65 6.82
C TYR A 44 2.82 -14.55 7.00
N VAL A 45 2.87 -15.64 6.25
CA VAL A 45 3.86 -16.72 6.38
C VAL A 45 3.93 -17.24 7.82
N ASP A 46 4.93 -16.85 8.59
CA ASP A 46 5.17 -17.25 9.98
C ASP A 46 4.74 -16.18 11.01
N ASP A 47 4.37 -14.99 10.56
CA ASP A 47 3.88 -13.93 11.43
C ASP A 47 2.37 -14.01 11.61
N LEU A 48 1.93 -14.10 12.87
CA LEU A 48 0.52 -14.09 13.27
C LEU A 48 0.18 -12.82 14.05
N LEU A 49 -0.95 -12.20 13.71
CA LEU A 49 -1.53 -11.09 14.46
C LEU A 49 -2.95 -11.45 14.87
N LEU A 50 -3.20 -11.50 16.19
CA LEU A 50 -4.53 -11.67 16.76
C LEU A 50 -5.01 -10.33 17.32
N ALA A 51 -6.22 -9.93 16.96
CA ALA A 51 -6.87 -8.74 17.49
C ALA A 51 -8.27 -9.09 18.03
N ALA A 52 -8.67 -8.40 19.09
CA ALA A 52 -9.96 -8.55 19.74
C ALA A 52 -10.50 -7.18 20.15
N THR A 53 -11.80 -7.11 20.44
CA THR A 53 -12.49 -5.88 20.86
C THR A 53 -12.26 -5.54 22.33
N SER A 54 -11.95 -6.54 23.17
CA SER A 54 -11.63 -6.36 24.58
C SER A 54 -10.31 -7.02 24.97
N GLU A 55 -9.72 -6.54 26.06
CA GLU A 55 -8.49 -7.12 26.60
C GLU A 55 -8.72 -8.56 27.05
N LEU A 56 -9.87 -8.85 27.65
CA LEU A 56 -10.22 -10.20 28.11
C LEU A 56 -10.31 -11.18 26.95
N ASP A 57 -11.02 -10.80 25.88
CA ASP A 57 -11.13 -11.61 24.67
C ASP A 57 -9.77 -11.82 24.00
N CYS A 58 -8.92 -10.79 24.00
CA CYS A 58 -7.56 -10.89 23.49
C CYS A 58 -6.73 -11.90 24.30
N GLN A 59 -6.81 -11.88 25.62
CA GLN A 59 -6.09 -12.81 26.50
C GLN A 59 -6.59 -14.24 26.31
N GLN A 60 -7.91 -14.45 26.30
CA GLN A 60 -8.52 -15.76 26.08
C GLN A 60 -8.20 -16.31 24.69
N GLY A 61 -8.36 -15.49 23.66
CA GLY A 61 -8.04 -15.85 22.27
C GLY A 61 -6.57 -16.17 22.06
N THR A 62 -5.67 -15.41 22.68
CA THR A 62 -4.23 -15.68 22.63
C THR A 62 -3.88 -17.01 23.28
N ARG A 63 -4.47 -17.32 24.43
CA ARG A 63 -4.28 -18.61 25.11
C ARG A 63 -4.78 -19.76 24.23
N ALA A 64 -5.99 -19.64 23.68
CA ALA A 64 -6.57 -20.64 22.80
C ALA A 64 -5.71 -20.84 21.53
N LEU A 65 -5.21 -19.76 20.90
CA LEU A 65 -4.33 -19.82 19.73
C LEU A 65 -3.02 -20.55 20.04
N LEU A 66 -2.36 -20.20 21.15
CA LEU A 66 -1.11 -20.84 21.55
C LEU A 66 -1.30 -22.32 21.87
N GLN A 67 -2.43 -22.68 22.50
CA GLN A 67 -2.81 -24.09 22.75
C GLN A 67 -3.00 -24.85 21.44
N THR A 68 -3.74 -24.27 20.50
CA THR A 68 -3.99 -24.85 19.18
C THR A 68 -2.67 -25.07 18.42
N LEU A 69 -1.82 -24.04 18.36
CA LEU A 69 -0.49 -24.14 17.73
C LEU A 69 0.37 -25.24 18.37
N GLY A 70 0.37 -25.31 19.72
CA GLY A 70 1.09 -26.34 20.46
C GLY A 70 0.60 -27.75 20.14
N ASN A 71 -0.72 -27.98 20.10
CA ASN A 71 -1.34 -29.25 19.74
C ASN A 71 -1.03 -29.68 18.31
N LEU A 72 -0.91 -28.72 17.38
CA LEU A 72 -0.53 -28.94 16.00
C LEU A 72 0.99 -29.10 15.77
N GLY A 73 1.79 -28.95 16.84
CA GLY A 73 3.25 -29.08 16.78
C GLY A 73 4.01 -27.82 16.33
N TYR A 74 3.32 -26.68 16.20
CA TYR A 74 3.98 -25.40 15.92
C TYR A 74 4.58 -24.81 17.20
N ARG A 75 5.65 -24.03 17.03
CA ARG A 75 6.34 -23.37 18.15
C ARG A 75 6.38 -21.87 17.93
N ALA A 76 5.82 -21.12 18.88
CA ALA A 76 5.95 -19.67 18.93
C ALA A 76 7.17 -19.24 19.76
N SER A 77 7.88 -18.20 19.33
CA SER A 77 9.00 -17.65 20.09
C SER A 77 8.54 -16.71 21.19
N ALA A 78 8.67 -17.13 22.44
CA ALA A 78 8.33 -16.29 23.60
C ALA A 78 9.12 -14.95 23.62
N LYS A 79 10.37 -14.95 23.18
CA LYS A 79 11.21 -13.73 23.15
C LYS A 79 10.73 -12.69 22.13
N LYS A 80 10.04 -13.11 21.06
CA LYS A 80 9.53 -12.22 20.01
C LYS A 80 8.05 -11.90 20.16
N ALA A 81 7.35 -12.63 21.04
CA ALA A 81 5.92 -12.49 21.21
C ALA A 81 5.56 -11.13 21.85
N GLN A 82 4.58 -10.45 21.27
CA GLN A 82 3.96 -9.24 21.79
C GLN A 82 2.56 -9.63 22.26
N ILE A 83 2.40 -9.96 23.54
CA ILE A 83 1.19 -10.54 24.07
C ILE A 83 0.26 -9.44 24.62
N CYS A 84 -0.98 -9.39 24.12
CA CYS A 84 -2.06 -8.51 24.58
C CYS A 84 -1.61 -7.04 24.75
N GLN A 85 -0.90 -6.52 23.77
CA GLN A 85 -0.42 -5.14 23.76
C GLN A 85 -1.43 -4.21 23.05
N LYS A 86 -1.60 -2.98 23.55
CA LYS A 86 -2.40 -1.93 22.89
C LYS A 86 -1.76 -1.41 21.61
N GLN A 87 -0.49 -1.63 21.44
CA GLN A 87 0.27 -1.33 20.25
C GLN A 87 1.22 -2.48 19.93
N VAL A 88 1.29 -2.86 18.66
CA VAL A 88 2.12 -3.99 18.20
C VAL A 88 2.91 -3.63 16.95
N LYS A 89 4.10 -4.19 16.84
CA LYS A 89 4.88 -4.15 15.58
C LYS A 89 4.48 -5.36 14.75
N TYR A 90 3.97 -5.12 13.55
CA TYR A 90 3.59 -6.17 12.61
C TYR A 90 4.00 -5.80 11.19
N LEU A 91 4.70 -6.68 10.50
CA LEU A 91 5.21 -6.50 9.13
C LEU A 91 5.97 -5.17 8.91
N GLY A 92 6.71 -4.72 9.93
CA GLY A 92 7.50 -3.49 9.87
C GLY A 92 6.71 -2.19 10.09
N TYR A 93 5.45 -2.31 10.54
CA TYR A 93 4.61 -1.17 10.94
C TYR A 93 4.29 -1.23 12.42
N LEU A 94 4.03 -0.07 13.01
CA LEU A 94 3.45 0.03 14.34
C LEU A 94 1.95 0.20 14.20
N LEU A 95 1.17 -0.75 14.70
CA LEU A 95 -0.29 -0.70 14.75
C LEU A 95 -0.72 -0.19 16.11
N LYS A 96 -1.50 0.90 16.14
CA LYS A 96 -1.93 1.57 17.34
C LYS A 96 -3.22 2.37 17.07
N GLU A 97 -4.21 2.23 17.92
CA GLU A 97 -5.44 3.06 17.86
C GLU A 97 -6.14 3.09 16.49
N GLY A 98 -6.21 1.93 15.81
CA GLY A 98 -6.81 1.82 14.48
C GLY A 98 -6.01 2.51 13.37
N GLN A 99 -4.74 2.79 13.62
CA GLN A 99 -3.81 3.42 12.69
C GLN A 99 -2.56 2.57 12.50
N ARG A 100 -1.88 2.81 11.39
CA ARG A 100 -0.55 2.27 11.08
C ARG A 100 0.45 3.40 10.97
N TRP A 101 1.55 3.22 11.66
CA TRP A 101 2.64 4.17 11.75
C TRP A 101 3.89 3.56 11.18
N LEU A 102 4.75 4.39 10.60
CA LEU A 102 6.12 3.97 10.33
C LEU A 102 6.88 3.79 11.66
N THR A 103 7.59 2.67 11.80
CA THR A 103 8.42 2.45 12.99
C THR A 103 9.63 3.39 12.98
N GLU A 104 10.08 3.82 14.15
CA GLU A 104 11.28 4.65 14.28
C GLU A 104 12.50 3.97 13.66
N ALA A 105 12.66 2.65 13.87
CA ALA A 105 13.75 1.89 13.25
C ALA A 105 13.74 1.98 11.71
N ARG A 106 12.55 2.05 11.09
CA ARG A 106 12.45 2.23 9.63
C ARG A 106 12.81 3.64 9.20
N LYS A 107 12.35 4.64 9.94
CA LYS A 107 12.75 6.03 9.70
C LYS A 107 14.26 6.20 9.84
N GLU A 108 14.86 5.67 10.90
CA GLU A 108 16.29 5.67 11.14
C GLU A 108 17.07 4.98 10.01
N THR A 109 16.57 3.83 9.52
CA THR A 109 17.20 3.13 8.40
C THR A 109 17.26 4.00 7.14
N VAL A 110 16.21 4.75 6.83
CA VAL A 110 16.21 5.65 5.66
C VAL A 110 17.07 6.88 5.94
N MET A 111 16.97 7.45 7.14
CA MET A 111 17.74 8.64 7.53
C MET A 111 19.23 8.37 7.58
N GLY A 112 19.63 7.20 8.05
CA GLY A 112 21.05 6.79 8.16
C GLY A 112 21.71 6.44 6.82
N GLN A 113 20.94 6.30 5.73
CA GLN A 113 21.55 6.04 4.43
C GLN A 113 22.38 7.24 3.95
N PRO A 114 23.64 7.01 3.52
CA PRO A 114 24.46 8.06 2.94
C PRO A 114 23.97 8.44 1.55
N THR A 115 24.35 9.62 1.06
CA THR A 115 24.08 10.05 -0.30
C THR A 115 24.57 8.98 -1.30
N PRO A 116 23.70 8.49 -2.19
CA PRO A 116 24.08 7.47 -3.15
C PRO A 116 25.18 7.95 -4.11
N LYS A 117 26.18 7.10 -4.34
CA LYS A 117 27.28 7.33 -5.28
C LYS A 117 27.20 6.43 -6.51
N THR A 118 26.31 5.46 -6.52
CA THR A 118 26.13 4.50 -7.62
C THR A 118 24.64 4.24 -7.88
N PRO A 119 24.28 3.79 -9.11
CA PRO A 119 22.92 3.40 -9.44
C PRO A 119 22.36 2.30 -8.53
N ARG A 120 23.22 1.41 -8.03
CA ARG A 120 22.84 0.33 -7.10
C ARG A 120 22.40 0.93 -5.76
N GLN A 121 23.21 1.79 -5.16
CA GLN A 121 22.90 2.45 -3.90
C GLN A 121 21.61 3.30 -4.01
N LEU A 122 21.43 3.98 -5.15
CA LEU A 122 20.20 4.73 -5.42
C LEU A 122 18.98 3.82 -5.49
N ARG A 123 19.08 2.67 -6.14
CA ARG A 123 17.99 1.68 -6.18
C ARG A 123 17.67 1.12 -4.79
N GLU A 124 18.68 0.89 -3.96
CA GLU A 124 18.50 0.46 -2.55
C GLU A 124 17.76 1.54 -1.75
N PHE A 125 18.14 2.80 -1.88
CA PHE A 125 17.45 3.93 -1.26
C PHE A 125 15.98 4.04 -1.73
N LEU A 126 15.76 4.06 -3.06
CA LEU A 126 14.41 4.17 -3.62
C LEU A 126 13.55 2.95 -3.27
N GLY A 127 14.12 1.76 -3.14
CA GLY A 127 13.41 0.57 -2.67
C GLY A 127 12.94 0.72 -1.23
N THR A 128 13.81 1.19 -0.34
CA THR A 128 13.50 1.41 1.07
C THR A 128 12.47 2.54 1.25
N ALA A 129 12.68 3.69 0.58
CA ALA A 129 11.75 4.81 0.62
C ALA A 129 10.41 4.47 -0.07
N GLY A 130 10.47 3.73 -1.17
CA GLY A 130 9.29 3.28 -1.92
C GLY A 130 8.36 2.36 -1.13
N PHE A 131 8.88 1.60 -0.18
CA PHE A 131 8.06 0.86 0.78
C PHE A 131 7.18 1.78 1.64
N CYS A 132 7.68 2.97 1.95
CA CYS A 132 7.01 3.97 2.77
C CYS A 132 6.19 4.97 1.94
N ARG A 133 6.08 4.80 0.62
CA ARG A 133 5.48 5.77 -0.30
C ARG A 133 4.03 6.14 0.03
N LEU A 134 3.28 5.23 0.64
CA LEU A 134 1.89 5.48 1.02
C LEU A 134 1.74 6.52 2.13
N TRP A 135 2.83 6.83 2.86
CA TRP A 135 2.89 7.89 3.87
C TRP A 135 3.37 9.22 3.30
N ILE A 136 3.87 9.23 2.06
CA ILE A 136 4.49 10.41 1.44
C ILE A 136 3.56 10.96 0.36
N PRO A 137 2.90 12.11 0.59
CA PRO A 137 2.16 12.80 -0.45
C PRO A 137 3.06 13.14 -1.64
N GLY A 138 2.62 12.89 -2.88
CA GLY A 138 3.35 13.26 -4.07
C GLY A 138 4.70 12.54 -4.29
N PHE A 139 4.90 11.36 -3.72
CA PHE A 139 6.18 10.63 -3.82
C PHE A 139 6.69 10.47 -5.26
N ALA A 140 5.81 10.22 -6.22
CA ALA A 140 6.24 10.00 -7.61
C ALA A 140 6.86 11.25 -8.25
N GLU A 141 6.34 12.44 -7.95
CA GLU A 141 6.90 13.71 -8.39
C GLU A 141 8.20 14.04 -7.65
N MET A 142 8.19 13.87 -6.34
CA MET A 142 9.34 14.09 -5.48
C MET A 142 10.56 13.24 -5.88
N ALA A 143 10.33 11.96 -6.22
CA ALA A 143 11.38 11.03 -6.63
C ALA A 143 11.77 11.13 -8.11
N ALA A 144 11.06 11.93 -8.91
CA ALA A 144 11.26 12.03 -10.36
C ALA A 144 12.71 12.33 -10.79
N PRO A 145 13.45 13.25 -10.14
CA PRO A 145 14.85 13.54 -10.51
C PRO A 145 15.81 12.36 -10.29
N LEU A 146 15.43 11.39 -9.46
CA LEU A 146 16.28 10.26 -9.07
C LEU A 146 16.17 9.08 -10.06
N TYR A 147 14.99 8.85 -10.63
CA TYR A 147 14.73 7.67 -11.48
C TYR A 147 15.64 7.55 -12.73
N PRO A 148 15.98 8.64 -13.45
CA PRO A 148 16.89 8.54 -14.59
C PRO A 148 18.25 7.92 -14.23
N LEU A 149 18.78 8.20 -13.04
CA LEU A 149 20.07 7.68 -12.58
C LEU A 149 20.03 6.19 -12.18
N THR A 150 18.86 5.57 -12.16
CA THR A 150 18.72 4.13 -11.89
C THR A 150 18.88 3.27 -13.12
N LYS A 151 18.82 3.87 -14.32
CA LYS A 151 18.85 3.16 -15.59
C LYS A 151 20.27 2.67 -15.92
N THR A 152 20.35 1.48 -16.48
CA THR A 152 21.62 0.93 -16.99
C THR A 152 22.14 1.76 -18.16
N GLY A 153 23.43 2.03 -18.19
CA GLY A 153 24.06 2.82 -19.27
C GLY A 153 23.94 4.34 -19.11
N THR A 154 23.26 4.83 -18.09
CA THR A 154 23.23 6.27 -17.78
C THR A 154 24.44 6.65 -16.94
N LEU A 155 25.12 7.75 -17.30
CA LEU A 155 26.18 8.30 -16.46
C LEU A 155 25.60 8.76 -15.12
N PHE A 156 26.15 8.28 -14.02
CA PHE A 156 25.70 8.64 -12.68
C PHE A 156 26.21 10.03 -12.33
N ASN A 157 25.42 11.05 -12.60
CA ASN A 157 25.72 12.44 -12.29
C ASN A 157 24.77 12.95 -11.19
N TRP A 158 25.26 13.06 -9.98
CA TRP A 158 24.49 13.53 -8.82
C TRP A 158 24.61 15.06 -8.72
N GLY A 159 23.54 15.74 -9.10
CA GLY A 159 23.44 17.20 -9.11
C GLY A 159 22.54 17.75 -7.98
N PRO A 160 22.32 19.08 -7.99
CA PRO A 160 21.49 19.76 -6.99
C PRO A 160 20.04 19.25 -6.93
N ASP A 161 19.43 18.94 -8.08
CA ASP A 161 18.04 18.45 -8.15
C ASP A 161 17.91 17.06 -7.50
N GLN A 162 18.89 16.19 -7.71
CA GLN A 162 18.93 14.87 -7.11
C GLN A 162 19.16 14.99 -5.59
N GLN A 163 20.04 15.86 -5.17
CA GLN A 163 20.29 16.11 -3.75
C GLN A 163 19.04 16.67 -3.07
N LYS A 164 18.36 17.60 -3.70
CA LYS A 164 17.10 18.17 -3.21
C LYS A 164 16.03 17.10 -3.06
N ALA A 165 15.76 16.32 -4.11
CA ALA A 165 14.79 15.23 -4.09
C ALA A 165 15.09 14.20 -2.99
N TYR A 166 16.37 13.84 -2.83
CA TYR A 166 16.83 12.92 -1.79
C TYR A 166 16.54 13.45 -0.38
N GLN A 167 16.80 14.72 -0.12
CA GLN A 167 16.54 15.36 1.19
C GLN A 167 15.03 15.53 1.43
N GLU A 168 14.26 15.90 0.43
CA GLU A 168 12.80 16.05 0.54
C GLU A 168 12.13 14.72 0.89
N ILE A 169 12.55 13.61 0.28
CA ILE A 169 12.03 12.28 0.62
C ILE A 169 12.36 11.92 2.07
N LYS A 170 13.58 12.15 2.53
CA LYS A 170 13.98 11.94 3.93
C LYS A 170 13.14 12.78 4.89
N GLN A 171 12.98 14.07 4.61
CA GLN A 171 12.18 14.98 5.43
C GLN A 171 10.70 14.55 5.48
N ALA A 172 10.13 14.17 4.35
CA ALA A 172 8.76 13.69 4.28
C ALA A 172 8.53 12.43 5.13
N LEU A 173 9.52 11.55 5.21
CA LEU A 173 9.45 10.35 6.07
C LEU A 173 9.50 10.69 7.56
N LEU A 174 10.28 11.68 7.96
CA LEU A 174 10.32 12.13 9.36
C LEU A 174 8.98 12.68 9.83
N THR A 175 8.35 13.47 8.98
CA THR A 175 7.06 14.13 9.27
C THR A 175 5.84 13.32 8.82
N ALA A 176 6.05 12.07 8.39
CA ALA A 176 4.98 11.22 7.88
C ALA A 176 3.86 11.03 8.92
N PRO A 177 2.60 11.33 8.55
CA PRO A 177 1.46 11.17 9.45
C PRO A 177 1.13 9.68 9.65
N ALA A 178 0.34 9.40 10.68
CA ALA A 178 -0.30 8.10 10.78
C ALA A 178 -1.35 7.91 9.69
N LEU A 179 -1.48 6.69 9.18
CA LEU A 179 -2.54 6.31 8.25
C LEU A 179 -3.59 5.45 8.95
N GLY A 180 -4.87 5.63 8.59
CA GLY A 180 -5.93 4.74 9.05
C GLY A 180 -5.73 3.32 8.55
N LEU A 181 -6.12 2.33 9.35
CA LEU A 181 -6.29 0.97 8.87
C LEU A 181 -7.54 0.94 7.97
N PRO A 182 -7.47 0.28 6.79
CA PRO A 182 -8.64 0.10 5.94
C PRO A 182 -9.75 -0.67 6.69
N ASP A 183 -10.93 -0.10 6.72
CA ASP A 183 -12.14 -0.75 7.26
C ASP A 183 -12.99 -1.25 6.08
N LEU A 184 -12.98 -2.54 5.84
CA LEU A 184 -13.69 -3.14 4.71
C LEU A 184 -15.22 -3.14 4.86
N THR A 185 -15.75 -2.67 5.98
CA THR A 185 -17.20 -2.49 6.19
C THR A 185 -17.71 -1.12 5.71
N LYS A 186 -16.80 -0.22 5.35
CA LYS A 186 -17.12 1.16 4.96
C LYS A 186 -16.66 1.46 3.54
N PRO A 187 -17.38 2.33 2.82
CA PRO A 187 -16.93 2.81 1.52
C PRO A 187 -15.65 3.64 1.63
N PHE A 188 -14.90 3.66 0.55
CA PHE A 188 -13.70 4.49 0.41
C PHE A 188 -14.00 5.72 -0.45
N GLU A 189 -13.30 6.81 -0.17
CA GLU A 189 -13.29 8.02 -0.98
C GLU A 189 -11.87 8.25 -1.51
N LEU A 190 -11.73 8.42 -2.82
CA LEU A 190 -10.47 8.73 -3.49
C LEU A 190 -10.51 10.13 -4.08
N PHE A 191 -9.82 11.05 -3.46
CA PHE A 191 -9.57 12.38 -4.02
C PHE A 191 -8.44 12.27 -5.03
N VAL A 192 -8.65 12.78 -6.24
CA VAL A 192 -7.66 12.72 -7.32
C VAL A 192 -7.44 14.10 -7.90
N ASP A 193 -6.19 14.42 -8.18
CA ASP A 193 -5.78 15.55 -9.02
C ASP A 193 -4.67 15.14 -9.98
N GLU A 194 -4.51 15.91 -11.06
CA GLU A 194 -3.45 15.74 -12.03
C GLU A 194 -2.72 17.07 -12.22
N LYS A 195 -1.41 17.03 -12.12
CA LYS A 195 -0.56 18.19 -12.35
C LYS A 195 0.72 17.79 -13.10
N GLN A 196 0.97 18.41 -14.22
CA GLN A 196 2.20 18.24 -15.01
C GLN A 196 2.54 16.77 -15.31
N GLY A 197 1.54 15.94 -15.62
CA GLY A 197 1.74 14.53 -15.94
C GLY A 197 1.91 13.62 -14.72
N TYR A 198 1.64 14.12 -13.52
CA TYR A 198 1.61 13.34 -12.29
C TYR A 198 0.19 13.23 -11.73
N ALA A 199 -0.27 12.00 -11.58
CA ALA A 199 -1.48 11.71 -10.84
C ALA A 199 -1.17 11.73 -9.35
N LYS A 200 -1.97 12.43 -8.56
CA LYS A 200 -1.88 12.52 -7.10
C LYS A 200 -3.24 12.20 -6.50
N GLY A 201 -3.26 11.47 -5.40
CA GLY A 201 -4.51 11.12 -4.75
C GLY A 201 -4.36 10.84 -3.27
N VAL A 202 -5.47 10.99 -2.57
CA VAL A 202 -5.62 10.62 -1.17
C VAL A 202 -6.79 9.66 -1.05
N LEU A 203 -6.50 8.43 -0.62
CA LEU A 203 -7.52 7.46 -0.27
C LEU A 203 -7.93 7.68 1.18
N THR A 204 -9.22 7.90 1.42
CA THR A 204 -9.76 8.21 2.74
C THR A 204 -10.95 7.33 3.08
N GLN A 205 -11.25 7.25 4.37
CA GLN A 205 -12.51 6.74 4.90
C GLN A 205 -13.06 7.69 5.96
N LYS A 206 -14.37 7.71 6.14
CA LYS A 206 -15.01 8.50 7.18
C LYS A 206 -14.82 7.89 8.56
N LEU A 207 -14.44 8.74 9.50
CA LEU A 207 -14.41 8.44 10.94
C LEU A 207 -15.25 9.50 11.66
N GLY A 208 -16.53 9.19 11.88
CA GLY A 208 -17.49 10.21 12.31
C GLY A 208 -17.61 11.29 11.24
N PRO A 209 -17.56 12.60 11.61
CA PRO A 209 -17.64 13.72 10.67
C PRO A 209 -16.32 13.94 9.89
N TRP A 210 -15.21 13.31 10.30
CA TRP A 210 -13.88 13.53 9.75
C TRP A 210 -13.53 12.50 8.68
N ARG A 211 -12.64 12.87 7.78
CA ARG A 211 -11.98 11.95 6.86
C ARG A 211 -10.60 11.59 7.39
N ARG A 212 -10.33 10.30 7.43
CA ARG A 212 -9.02 9.76 7.82
C ARG A 212 -8.29 9.27 6.58
N PRO A 213 -7.06 9.73 6.30
CA PRO A 213 -6.27 9.21 5.21
C PRO A 213 -5.86 7.75 5.49
N VAL A 214 -6.06 6.91 4.49
CA VAL A 214 -5.64 5.50 4.47
C VAL A 214 -4.35 5.34 3.68
N ALA A 215 -4.19 6.12 2.61
CA ALA A 215 -3.00 6.12 1.79
C ALA A 215 -2.89 7.39 0.96
N TYR A 216 -1.67 7.86 0.75
CA TYR A 216 -1.34 8.81 -0.30
C TYR A 216 -0.87 8.05 -1.53
N LEU A 217 -1.46 8.34 -2.68
CA LEU A 217 -1.16 7.69 -3.94
C LEU A 217 -0.57 8.71 -4.90
N SER A 218 0.48 8.33 -5.60
CA SER A 218 1.06 9.17 -6.65
C SER A 218 1.67 8.32 -7.75
N LYS A 219 1.52 8.76 -9.00
CA LYS A 219 2.04 8.04 -10.15
C LYS A 219 2.34 9.00 -11.30
N LYS A 220 3.50 8.82 -11.93
CA LYS A 220 3.77 9.49 -13.21
C LYS A 220 2.91 8.85 -14.29
N LEU A 221 2.20 9.67 -15.07
CA LEU A 221 1.49 9.20 -16.24
C LEU A 221 2.49 8.71 -17.28
N ASP A 222 2.09 7.74 -18.10
CA ASP A 222 2.90 7.32 -19.23
C ASP A 222 3.06 8.47 -20.24
N PRO A 223 4.12 8.48 -21.06
CA PRO A 223 4.42 9.60 -21.97
C PRO A 223 3.30 9.95 -22.94
N VAL A 224 2.49 8.97 -23.36
CA VAL A 224 1.36 9.21 -24.27
C VAL A 224 0.23 9.92 -23.53
N ALA A 225 -0.19 9.40 -22.38
CA ALA A 225 -1.24 10.03 -21.56
C ALA A 225 -0.80 11.42 -21.06
N ALA A 226 0.47 11.60 -20.72
CA ALA A 226 1.02 12.90 -20.30
C ALA A 226 0.94 13.97 -21.40
N GLY A 227 0.91 13.57 -22.67
CA GLY A 227 0.73 14.47 -23.82
C GLY A 227 -0.73 14.81 -24.14
N TRP A 228 -1.70 14.24 -23.46
CA TRP A 228 -3.11 14.49 -23.70
C TRP A 228 -3.57 15.86 -23.16
N PRO A 229 -4.71 16.39 -23.66
CA PRO A 229 -5.36 17.55 -23.05
C PRO A 229 -5.63 17.34 -21.55
N PRO A 230 -5.68 18.40 -20.74
CA PRO A 230 -5.81 18.31 -19.28
C PRO A 230 -6.98 17.43 -18.79
N CYS A 231 -8.13 17.55 -19.44
CA CYS A 231 -9.31 16.75 -19.09
C CYS A 231 -9.10 15.25 -19.32
N LEU A 232 -8.38 14.86 -20.38
CA LEU A 232 -8.06 13.46 -20.66
C LEU A 232 -6.93 12.94 -19.76
N ARG A 233 -5.96 13.81 -19.42
CA ARG A 233 -4.96 13.45 -18.40
C ARG A 233 -5.60 13.18 -17.04
N MET A 234 -6.64 13.92 -16.68
CA MET A 234 -7.41 13.66 -15.45
C MET A 234 -8.08 12.28 -15.49
N VAL A 235 -8.69 11.88 -16.61
CA VAL A 235 -9.24 10.52 -16.76
C VAL A 235 -8.15 9.47 -16.57
N ALA A 236 -7.00 9.64 -17.20
CA ALA A 236 -5.86 8.74 -17.02
C ALA A 236 -5.38 8.70 -15.56
N ALA A 237 -5.28 9.84 -14.90
CA ALA A 237 -4.90 9.95 -13.51
C ALA A 237 -5.86 9.18 -12.58
N ILE A 238 -7.16 9.37 -12.77
CA ILE A 238 -8.19 8.66 -12.01
C ILE A 238 -8.05 7.16 -12.24
N ALA A 239 -7.92 6.71 -13.49
CA ALA A 239 -7.83 5.30 -13.81
C ALA A 239 -6.61 4.61 -13.17
N VAL A 240 -5.42 5.22 -13.27
CA VAL A 240 -4.21 4.63 -12.69
C VAL A 240 -4.23 4.61 -11.17
N LEU A 241 -4.80 5.63 -10.52
CA LEU A 241 -4.91 5.67 -9.06
C LEU A 241 -6.02 4.77 -8.54
N THR A 242 -7.14 4.63 -9.25
CA THR A 242 -8.20 3.66 -8.94
C THR A 242 -7.66 2.23 -8.94
N LYS A 243 -6.83 1.90 -9.93
CA LYS A 243 -6.15 0.59 -9.98
C LYS A 243 -5.25 0.37 -8.75
N ASP A 244 -4.48 1.38 -8.37
CA ASP A 244 -3.59 1.27 -7.19
C ASP A 244 -4.39 1.25 -5.88
N ALA A 245 -5.47 2.03 -5.77
CA ALA A 245 -6.40 2.01 -4.63
C ALA A 245 -7.08 0.65 -4.47
N GLY A 246 -7.39 -0.04 -5.55
CA GLY A 246 -8.02 -1.36 -5.55
C GLY A 246 -7.28 -2.41 -4.71
N LYS A 247 -5.97 -2.28 -4.57
CA LYS A 247 -5.14 -3.14 -3.70
C LYS A 247 -5.41 -2.93 -2.21
N LEU A 248 -5.93 -1.76 -1.84
CA LEU A 248 -6.25 -1.39 -0.46
C LEU A 248 -7.74 -1.52 -0.15
N THR A 249 -8.59 -1.27 -1.14
CA THR A 249 -10.05 -1.34 -0.98
C THR A 249 -10.59 -2.77 -1.02
N MET A 250 -9.81 -3.71 -1.54
CA MET A 250 -10.16 -5.15 -1.61
C MET A 250 -11.55 -5.41 -2.24
N GLY A 251 -11.91 -4.61 -3.23
CA GLY A 251 -13.19 -4.72 -3.91
C GLY A 251 -14.36 -3.95 -3.29
N GLN A 252 -14.14 -3.24 -2.20
CA GLN A 252 -15.18 -2.40 -1.59
C GLN A 252 -15.51 -1.18 -2.45
N PRO A 253 -16.72 -0.59 -2.28
CA PRO A 253 -17.13 0.59 -3.01
C PRO A 253 -16.15 1.76 -2.89
N LEU A 254 -15.85 2.40 -4.00
CA LEU A 254 -14.93 3.52 -4.12
C LEU A 254 -15.62 4.71 -4.76
N VAL A 255 -15.71 5.82 -4.04
CA VAL A 255 -16.22 7.09 -4.55
C VAL A 255 -15.06 7.96 -5.00
N ILE A 256 -15.03 8.34 -6.27
CA ILE A 256 -14.00 9.19 -6.86
C ILE A 256 -14.43 10.65 -6.76
N LEU A 257 -13.55 11.49 -6.22
CA LEU A 257 -13.75 12.92 -6.04
C LEU A 257 -12.65 13.67 -6.79
N ALA A 258 -13.04 14.35 -7.86
CA ALA A 258 -12.14 15.10 -8.74
C ALA A 258 -12.50 16.58 -8.77
N PRO A 259 -11.57 17.48 -9.13
CA PRO A 259 -11.86 18.93 -9.21
C PRO A 259 -12.73 19.32 -10.40
N HIS A 260 -12.99 18.40 -11.34
CA HIS A 260 -13.78 18.63 -12.55
C HIS A 260 -14.81 17.52 -12.76
N ALA A 261 -15.85 17.81 -13.55
CA ALA A 261 -16.90 16.85 -13.91
C ALA A 261 -16.40 15.80 -14.92
N VAL A 262 -15.50 14.93 -14.50
CA VAL A 262 -14.85 13.92 -15.35
C VAL A 262 -15.80 12.80 -15.75
N GLU A 263 -16.83 12.55 -14.95
CA GLU A 263 -17.83 11.49 -15.21
C GLU A 263 -18.48 11.64 -16.59
N ALA A 264 -18.83 12.89 -16.96
CA ALA A 264 -19.42 13.18 -18.27
C ALA A 264 -18.48 12.82 -19.43
N LEU A 265 -17.16 12.96 -19.23
CA LEU A 265 -16.16 12.58 -20.22
C LEU A 265 -16.04 11.05 -20.32
N VAL A 266 -16.03 10.36 -19.22
CA VAL A 266 -15.89 8.90 -19.18
C VAL A 266 -17.10 8.20 -19.82
N LYS A 267 -18.30 8.78 -19.65
CA LYS A 267 -19.55 8.24 -20.23
C LYS A 267 -19.76 8.57 -21.70
N GLN A 268 -18.91 9.37 -22.32
CA GLN A 268 -19.03 9.66 -23.76
C GLN A 268 -18.74 8.44 -24.62
N PRO A 269 -19.43 8.28 -25.78
CA PRO A 269 -19.17 7.20 -26.70
C PRO A 269 -17.72 7.19 -27.18
N PRO A 270 -17.11 5.99 -27.36
CA PRO A 270 -15.70 5.85 -27.75
C PRO A 270 -15.33 6.49 -29.11
N ASP A 271 -16.30 6.61 -30.02
CA ASP A 271 -16.15 7.18 -31.35
C ASP A 271 -15.79 8.67 -31.36
N ARG A 272 -16.11 9.40 -30.31
CA ARG A 272 -15.72 10.81 -30.14
C ARG A 272 -14.27 11.03 -29.69
N TRP A 273 -13.61 10.00 -29.23
CA TRP A 273 -12.27 10.09 -28.62
C TRP A 273 -11.25 9.27 -29.38
N LEU A 274 -11.03 9.48 -30.65
CA LEU A 274 -9.95 8.78 -31.36
C LEU A 274 -9.84 7.29 -30.97
N SER A 275 -9.72 6.37 -31.85
CA SER A 275 -9.55 4.92 -31.71
C SER A 275 -8.40 4.52 -30.76
N ASN A 276 -8.40 5.00 -29.52
CA ASN A 276 -7.33 4.82 -28.57
C ASN A 276 -7.71 3.70 -27.59
N ALA A 277 -7.16 2.52 -27.81
CA ALA A 277 -7.32 1.36 -26.95
C ALA A 277 -7.09 1.66 -25.46
N ARG A 278 -6.25 2.65 -25.12
CA ARG A 278 -6.01 3.10 -23.75
C ARG A 278 -7.22 3.81 -23.16
N MET A 279 -7.89 4.68 -23.93
CA MET A 279 -9.09 5.38 -23.44
C MET A 279 -10.22 4.39 -23.19
N THR A 280 -10.41 3.43 -24.09
CA THR A 280 -11.36 2.33 -23.90
C THR A 280 -11.04 1.51 -22.65
N HIS A 281 -9.77 1.22 -22.40
CA HIS A 281 -9.33 0.51 -21.20
C HIS A 281 -9.62 1.32 -19.92
N TYR A 282 -9.36 2.63 -19.93
CA TYR A 282 -9.67 3.50 -18.79
C TYR A 282 -11.17 3.62 -18.55
N GLN A 283 -11.96 3.77 -19.62
CA GLN A 283 -13.42 3.77 -19.53
C GLN A 283 -13.94 2.47 -18.91
N ALA A 284 -13.47 1.30 -19.36
CA ALA A 284 -13.86 0.02 -18.81
C ALA A 284 -13.59 -0.09 -17.31
N MET A 285 -12.45 0.40 -16.84
CA MET A 285 -12.12 0.41 -15.40
C MET A 285 -13.01 1.35 -14.59
N LEU A 286 -13.41 2.49 -15.15
CA LEU A 286 -14.11 3.56 -14.44
C LEU A 286 -15.63 3.45 -14.55
N LEU A 287 -16.15 2.67 -15.49
CA LEU A 287 -17.58 2.41 -15.67
C LEU A 287 -18.07 1.15 -14.95
N ASP A 288 -17.22 0.53 -14.14
CA ASP A 288 -17.63 -0.53 -13.20
C ASP A 288 -18.45 0.10 -12.05
N THR A 289 -19.72 0.33 -12.33
CA THR A 289 -20.65 1.08 -11.47
C THR A 289 -20.96 0.39 -10.15
N ASP A 290 -20.70 -0.91 -10.03
CA ASP A 290 -20.89 -1.65 -8.79
C ASP A 290 -19.82 -1.32 -7.76
N ARG A 291 -18.61 -0.96 -8.24
CA ARG A 291 -17.47 -0.68 -7.39
C ARG A 291 -17.02 0.78 -7.40
N VAL A 292 -17.15 1.45 -8.54
CA VAL A 292 -16.61 2.80 -8.76
C VAL A 292 -17.76 3.76 -9.03
N GLN A 293 -17.88 4.76 -8.20
CA GLN A 293 -18.87 5.83 -8.33
C GLN A 293 -18.18 7.18 -8.38
N PHE A 294 -18.68 8.08 -9.21
CA PHE A 294 -18.21 9.46 -9.22
C PHE A 294 -19.04 10.28 -8.22
N GLY A 295 -18.36 10.91 -7.30
CA GLY A 295 -18.96 11.85 -6.35
C GLY A 295 -19.07 13.26 -6.94
N PRO A 296 -19.60 14.21 -6.16
CA PRO A 296 -19.71 15.60 -6.59
C PRO A 296 -18.33 16.22 -6.84
N VAL A 297 -18.28 17.24 -7.70
CA VAL A 297 -17.08 18.04 -7.89
C VAL A 297 -16.72 18.73 -6.58
N VAL A 298 -15.45 18.61 -6.16
CA VAL A 298 -14.96 19.17 -4.91
C VAL A 298 -14.05 20.36 -5.20
N ALA A 299 -14.51 21.57 -4.89
CA ALA A 299 -13.77 22.81 -5.10
C ALA A 299 -12.46 22.87 -4.27
N LEU A 300 -12.48 22.33 -3.04
CA LEU A 300 -11.32 22.19 -2.18
C LEU A 300 -10.93 20.69 -2.15
N ASN A 301 -10.21 20.25 -3.18
CA ASN A 301 -9.74 18.87 -3.29
C ASN A 301 -8.41 18.72 -2.53
N PRO A 302 -8.34 17.88 -1.48
CA PRO A 302 -7.09 17.66 -0.74
C PRO A 302 -5.93 17.21 -1.63
N ALA A 303 -6.21 16.49 -2.73
CA ALA A 303 -5.17 16.04 -3.66
C ALA A 303 -4.50 17.20 -4.43
N THR A 304 -5.17 18.34 -4.57
CA THR A 304 -4.61 19.54 -5.20
C THR A 304 -3.52 20.19 -4.34
N LEU A 305 -3.58 19.97 -3.04
CA LEU A 305 -2.63 20.53 -2.07
C LEU A 305 -1.36 19.69 -1.89
N LEU A 306 -1.27 18.54 -2.56
CA LEU A 306 -0.13 17.62 -2.46
C LEU A 306 1.06 18.01 -3.37
#